data_5a14e73a82ef1159118be86e8c279ccc
#
_entry.id   5a14e73a82ef1159118be86e8c279ccc
#
_cell.length_a   1.000
_cell.length_b   1.000
_cell.length_c   1.000
_cell.angle_alpha   90.00
_cell.angle_beta   90.00
_cell.angle_gamma   90.00
#
_symmetry.space_group_name_H-M   'P 1'
#
loop_
_entity.id
_entity.type
_entity.pdbx_description
1 polymer ?
#
loop_
_entity_poly.entity_id
_entity_poly.type
_entity_poly.pdbx_seq_one_letter_code
_entity_poly.pdbx_strand_id
1 'polypeptide(L)'
;MIGLVGRKVGMTRIFNEDGVSVPVTVIEIEANRVTQVKTLENDGYTAVQVTTGSKKANRVTKPEAGHFVKAGVEAGRGLWEFRTEGEEFTLGQEINVDIFADVKKVDVTGTSKGKGFQGVIKR
;
A
#
# COMPACT_ATOMS: atom_id res chain seq x y z
N MET A 1 4.92 -12.96 2.94
CA MET A 1 5.15 -12.24 1.69
C MET A 1 4.67 -10.79 1.83
N ILE A 2 5.48 -9.84 1.43
CA ILE A 2 5.16 -8.43 1.61
C ILE A 2 4.39 -7.87 0.41
N GLY A 3 3.59 -6.84 0.66
CA GLY A 3 2.95 -6.05 -0.37
C GLY A 3 3.32 -4.58 -0.25
N LEU A 4 2.88 -3.79 -1.22
CA LEU A 4 3.06 -2.35 -1.21
C LEU A 4 1.73 -1.65 -1.48
N VAL A 5 1.57 -0.47 -0.92
CA VAL A 5 0.41 0.38 -1.15
C VAL A 5 0.75 1.34 -2.29
N GLY A 6 -0.10 1.37 -3.30
CA GLY A 6 0.06 2.25 -4.44
C GLY A 6 -1.23 3.00 -4.77
N ARG A 7 -1.14 3.88 -5.73
CA ARG A 7 -2.27 4.69 -6.20
C ARG A 7 -2.45 4.50 -7.70
N LYS A 8 -3.66 4.18 -8.13
CA LYS A 8 -3.97 4.11 -9.55
C LYS A 8 -3.89 5.52 -10.15
N VAL A 9 -3.00 5.71 -11.11
CA VAL A 9 -2.84 6.98 -11.81
C VAL A 9 -3.76 7.06 -13.02
N GLY A 10 -3.90 5.95 -13.73
CA GLY A 10 -4.73 5.88 -14.92
C GLY A 10 -4.46 4.61 -15.71
N MET A 11 -5.00 4.58 -16.90
CA MET A 11 -4.81 3.47 -17.82
C MET A 11 -4.27 3.96 -19.15
N THR A 12 -3.46 3.15 -19.78
CA THR A 12 -2.88 3.42 -21.10
C THR A 12 -2.61 2.11 -21.81
N ARG A 13 -1.90 2.16 -22.90
CA ARG A 13 -1.41 0.96 -23.58
C ARG A 13 0.05 1.11 -23.90
N ILE A 14 0.73 0.00 -23.89
CA ILE A 14 2.13 -0.08 -24.31
C ILE A 14 2.25 -1.07 -25.45
N PHE A 15 3.30 -0.94 -26.24
CA PHE A 15 3.58 -1.85 -27.33
C PHE A 15 4.79 -2.69 -26.95
N ASN A 16 4.68 -4.01 -27.12
CA ASN A 16 5.81 -4.89 -26.92
C ASN A 16 6.72 -4.91 -28.16
N GLU A 17 7.78 -5.69 -28.12
CA GLU A 17 8.75 -5.80 -29.23
C GLU A 17 8.12 -6.34 -30.50
N ASP A 18 7.06 -7.15 -30.37
CA ASP A 18 6.34 -7.73 -31.50
C ASP A 18 5.27 -6.77 -32.08
N GLY A 19 5.16 -5.57 -31.54
CA GLY A 19 4.17 -4.58 -31.97
C GLY A 19 2.77 -4.80 -31.43
N VAL A 20 2.59 -5.75 -30.50
CA VAL A 20 1.27 -6.02 -29.89
C VAL A 20 0.93 -4.93 -28.90
N SER A 21 -0.28 -4.38 -29.01
CA SER A 21 -0.79 -3.39 -28.05
C SER A 21 -1.24 -4.10 -26.78
N VAL A 22 -0.64 -3.73 -25.64
CA VAL A 22 -0.98 -4.30 -24.33
C VAL A 22 -1.63 -3.22 -23.49
N PRO A 23 -2.91 -3.38 -23.09
CA PRO A 23 -3.55 -2.45 -22.16
C PRO A 23 -2.92 -2.59 -20.77
N VAL A 24 -2.62 -1.46 -20.14
CA VAL A 24 -1.99 -1.45 -18.82
C VAL A 24 -2.68 -0.44 -17.92
N THR A 25 -2.63 -0.73 -16.63
CA THR A 25 -3.00 0.21 -15.58
C THR A 25 -1.72 0.70 -14.91
N VAL A 26 -1.56 2.01 -14.80
CA VAL A 26 -0.38 2.61 -14.17
C VAL A 26 -0.66 2.84 -12.70
N ILE A 27 0.14 2.23 -11.86
CA ILE A 27 0.06 2.36 -10.40
C ILE A 27 1.34 3.04 -9.91
N GLU A 28 1.19 4.20 -9.29
CA GLU A 28 2.30 4.93 -8.67
C GLU A 28 2.49 4.43 -7.25
N ILE A 29 3.71 4.01 -6.92
CA ILE A 29 4.05 3.55 -5.58
C ILE A 29 5.07 4.50 -4.98
N GLU A 30 4.61 5.36 -4.07
CA GLU A 30 5.50 6.19 -3.27
C GLU A 30 6.15 5.31 -2.19
N ALA A 31 7.25 5.78 -1.60
CA ALA A 31 7.91 5.04 -0.54
C ALA A 31 6.93 4.70 0.60
N ASN A 32 6.80 3.42 0.90
CA ASN A 32 6.00 2.95 2.03
C ASN A 32 6.87 2.96 3.27
N ARG A 33 6.42 3.61 4.33
CA ARG A 33 7.16 3.74 5.58
C ARG A 33 6.56 2.81 6.64
N VAL A 34 7.41 2.05 7.30
CA VAL A 34 6.96 1.12 8.35
C VAL A 34 6.60 1.91 9.62
N THR A 35 5.35 1.79 10.05
CA THR A 35 4.84 2.46 11.24
C THR A 35 4.73 1.55 12.44
N GLN A 36 4.58 0.26 12.23
CA GLN A 36 4.52 -0.72 13.30
C GLN A 36 4.88 -2.11 12.78
N VAL A 37 5.64 -2.84 13.59
CA VAL A 37 5.92 -4.26 13.32
C VAL A 37 5.12 -5.08 14.32
N LYS A 38 4.22 -5.91 13.80
CA LYS A 38 3.39 -6.81 14.61
C LYS A 38 4.14 -8.12 14.84
N THR A 39 4.18 -8.55 16.07
CA THR A 39 4.84 -9.81 16.44
C THR A 39 3.86 -10.78 17.07
N LEU A 40 4.18 -12.05 17.00
CA LEU A 40 3.34 -13.10 17.59
C LEU A 40 3.18 -12.94 19.10
N GLU A 41 4.23 -12.48 19.78
CA GLU A 41 4.22 -12.30 21.24
C GLU A 41 3.32 -11.15 21.69
N ASN A 42 3.34 -10.03 20.97
CA ASN A 42 2.60 -8.83 21.35
C ASN A 42 1.22 -8.74 20.72
N ASP A 43 1.06 -9.20 19.49
CA ASP A 43 -0.14 -8.98 18.69
C ASP A 43 -0.86 -10.28 18.30
N GLY A 44 -0.22 -11.42 18.53
CA GLY A 44 -0.78 -12.72 18.18
C GLY A 44 -0.66 -13.09 16.71
N TYR A 45 -0.03 -12.25 15.89
CA TYR A 45 0.24 -12.53 14.48
C TYR A 45 1.43 -11.70 14.01
N THR A 46 2.05 -12.11 12.93
CA THR A 46 3.18 -11.40 12.34
C THR A 46 2.73 -10.60 11.13
N ALA A 47 3.00 -9.31 11.17
CA ALA A 47 2.64 -8.40 10.09
C ALA A 47 3.51 -7.13 10.16
N VAL A 48 3.51 -6.38 9.08
CA VAL A 48 4.10 -5.05 9.04
C VAL A 48 3.02 -4.04 8.68
N GLN A 49 2.93 -2.99 9.47
CA GLN A 49 2.03 -1.88 9.19
C GLN A 49 2.80 -0.77 8.48
N VAL A 50 2.27 -0.29 7.37
CA VAL A 50 2.92 0.73 6.56
C VAL A 50 2.00 1.91 6.32
N THR A 51 2.60 3.06 6.05
CA THR A 51 1.91 4.26 5.58
C THR A 51 2.59 4.78 4.33
N THR A 52 1.87 5.52 3.52
CA THR A 52 2.41 6.14 2.31
C THR A 52 1.74 7.49 2.06
N GLY A 53 2.38 8.32 1.24
CA GLY A 53 1.89 9.66 0.95
C GLY A 53 2.11 10.63 2.10
N SER A 54 1.41 11.74 2.06
CA SER A 54 1.48 12.77 3.10
C SER A 54 0.10 13.34 3.40
N LYS A 55 -0.07 13.82 4.61
CA LYS A 55 -1.31 14.40 5.09
C LYS A 55 -0.99 15.67 5.87
N LYS A 56 -1.78 16.72 5.68
CA LYS A 56 -1.58 17.97 6.40
C LYS A 56 -1.69 17.76 7.91
N ALA A 57 -0.79 18.39 8.66
CA ALA A 57 -0.72 18.23 10.11
C ALA A 57 -2.02 18.58 10.82
N ASN A 58 -2.76 19.58 10.32
CA ASN A 58 -4.04 19.99 10.90
C ASN A 58 -5.17 19.00 10.67
N ARG A 59 -4.99 18.02 9.79
CA ARG A 59 -5.97 16.97 9.52
C ARG A 59 -5.64 15.66 10.22
N VAL A 60 -4.55 15.62 10.95
CA VAL A 60 -4.14 14.45 11.72
C VAL A 60 -4.61 14.63 13.16
N THR A 61 -5.36 13.65 13.67
CA THR A 61 -5.80 13.69 15.07
C THR A 61 -4.60 13.44 15.99
N LYS A 62 -4.71 13.88 17.24
CA LYS A 62 -3.62 13.72 18.23
C LYS A 62 -3.21 12.26 18.44
N PRO A 63 -4.14 11.28 18.59
CA PRO A 63 -3.77 9.87 18.69
C PRO A 63 -3.01 9.35 17.47
N GLU A 64 -3.44 9.71 16.27
CA GLU A 64 -2.76 9.33 15.03
C GLU A 64 -1.37 9.97 14.93
N ALA A 65 -1.27 11.26 15.26
CA ALA A 65 0.01 11.97 15.27
C ALA A 65 1.02 11.30 16.22
N GLY A 66 0.58 10.87 17.40
CA GLY A 66 1.40 10.14 18.34
C GLY A 66 1.90 8.80 17.79
N HIS A 67 1.05 8.09 17.07
CA HIS A 67 1.43 6.83 16.45
C HIS A 67 2.54 7.02 15.40
N PHE A 68 2.42 8.04 14.54
CA PHE A 68 3.44 8.35 13.54
C PHE A 68 4.76 8.83 14.17
N VAL A 69 4.67 9.65 15.21
CA VAL A 69 5.85 10.15 15.93
C VAL A 69 6.61 9.00 16.60
N LYS A 70 5.88 8.04 17.18
CA LYS A 70 6.49 6.85 17.80
C LYS A 70 7.31 6.05 16.78
N ALA A 71 6.86 5.98 15.54
CA ALA A 71 7.56 5.31 14.46
C ALA A 71 8.67 6.18 13.83
N GLY A 72 8.69 7.48 14.11
CA GLY A 72 9.66 8.41 13.55
C GLY A 72 9.43 8.73 12.08
N VAL A 73 8.19 8.66 11.61
CA VAL A 73 7.82 8.90 10.20
C VAL A 73 6.80 10.02 10.10
N GLU A 74 6.71 10.61 8.91
CA GLU A 74 5.68 11.60 8.62
C GLU A 74 4.30 10.94 8.51
N ALA A 75 3.27 11.70 8.85
CA ALA A 75 1.90 11.24 8.73
C ALA A 75 1.57 10.95 7.26
N GLY A 76 1.13 9.75 6.99
CA GLY A 76 0.68 9.33 5.67
C GLY A 76 -0.83 9.44 5.51
N ARG A 77 -1.32 9.04 4.35
CA ARG A 77 -2.74 9.10 4.01
C ARG A 77 -3.58 8.07 4.75
N GLY A 78 -2.98 7.00 5.22
CA GLY A 78 -3.65 5.93 5.94
C GLY A 78 -2.65 4.92 6.45
N LEU A 79 -3.15 3.86 7.06
CA LEU A 79 -2.36 2.78 7.60
C LEU A 79 -2.87 1.46 7.02
N TRP A 80 -1.95 0.63 6.54
CA TRP A 80 -2.25 -0.67 5.94
C TRP A 80 -1.31 -1.72 6.49
N GLU A 81 -1.80 -2.94 6.64
CA GLU A 81 -1.00 -4.05 7.14
C GLU A 81 -0.83 -5.13 6.08
N PHE A 82 0.35 -5.71 6.03
CA PHE A 82 0.65 -6.87 5.23
C PHE A 82 1.19 -7.95 6.14
N ARG A 83 0.62 -9.14 6.07
CA ARG A 83 1.13 -10.28 6.83
C ARG A 83 2.47 -10.72 6.28
N THR A 84 3.38 -11.02 7.19
CA THR A 84 4.74 -11.41 6.84
C THR A 84 5.05 -12.80 7.41
N GLU A 85 5.95 -13.50 6.75
CA GLU A 85 6.42 -14.83 7.17
C GLU A 85 7.94 -14.83 7.18
N GLY A 86 8.52 -14.47 8.34
CA GLY A 86 9.95 -14.52 8.53
C GLY A 86 10.76 -13.35 8.01
N GLU A 87 10.14 -12.38 7.35
CA GLU A 87 10.81 -11.15 6.97
C GLU A 87 10.98 -10.24 8.18
N GLU A 88 12.13 -9.58 8.28
CA GLU A 88 12.42 -8.63 9.34
C GLU A 88 12.31 -7.20 8.84
N PHE A 89 11.59 -6.38 9.59
CA PHE A 89 11.41 -4.96 9.30
C PHE A 89 11.70 -4.13 10.54
N THR A 90 12.20 -2.91 10.32
CA THR A 90 12.46 -1.96 11.40
C THR A 90 11.51 -0.77 11.30
N LEU A 91 11.16 -0.17 12.44
CA LEU A 91 10.34 1.04 12.47
C LEU A 91 11.02 2.16 11.67
N GLY A 92 10.23 2.84 10.86
CA GLY A 92 10.72 3.95 10.04
C GLY A 92 11.42 3.52 8.75
N GLN A 93 11.56 2.22 8.50
CA GLN A 93 12.15 1.72 7.27
C GLN A 93 11.30 2.11 6.06
N GLU A 94 11.93 2.54 4.98
CA GLU A 94 11.26 2.81 3.73
C GLU A 94 11.33 1.59 2.82
N ILE A 95 10.20 1.26 2.21
CA ILE A 95 10.09 0.15 1.27
C ILE A 95 9.64 0.72 -0.07
N ASN A 96 10.43 0.53 -1.09
CA ASN A 96 10.19 1.05 -2.43
C ASN A 96 9.73 -0.05 -3.38
N VAL A 97 9.30 0.34 -4.57
CA VAL A 97 8.88 -0.59 -5.62
C VAL A 97 9.99 -1.54 -6.06
N ASP A 98 11.23 -1.23 -5.74
CA ASP A 98 12.40 -2.04 -6.11
C ASP A 98 12.32 -3.48 -5.58
N ILE A 99 11.55 -3.73 -4.51
CA ILE A 99 11.35 -5.09 -4.00
C ILE A 99 10.65 -6.00 -5.02
N PHE A 100 10.00 -5.41 -6.03
CA PHE A 100 9.31 -6.15 -7.09
C PHE A 100 10.13 -6.28 -8.37
N ALA A 101 11.41 -5.87 -8.35
CA ALA A 101 12.25 -5.87 -9.55
C ALA A 101 12.34 -7.24 -10.25
N ASP A 102 12.38 -8.32 -9.46
CA ASP A 102 12.46 -9.69 -9.98
C ASP A 102 11.08 -10.35 -10.11
N VAL A 103 10.01 -9.66 -9.76
CA VAL A 103 8.65 -10.20 -9.75
C VAL A 103 8.03 -9.99 -11.13
N LYS A 104 7.50 -11.05 -11.72
CA LYS A 104 6.86 -10.99 -13.04
C LYS A 104 5.36 -10.68 -12.95
N LYS A 105 4.71 -11.14 -11.89
CA LYS A 105 3.27 -10.98 -11.69
C LYS A 105 2.98 -10.58 -10.25
N VAL A 106 1.97 -9.73 -10.08
CA VAL A 106 1.49 -9.30 -8.77
C VAL A 106 -0.03 -9.44 -8.72
N ASP A 107 -0.54 -9.62 -7.50
CA ASP A 107 -1.97 -9.55 -7.24
C ASP A 107 -2.30 -8.14 -6.78
N VAL A 108 -3.38 -7.57 -7.31
CA VAL A 108 -3.78 -6.21 -6.98
C VAL A 108 -5.16 -6.24 -6.35
N THR A 109 -5.28 -5.65 -5.16
CA THR A 109 -6.54 -5.53 -4.43
C THR A 109 -6.91 -4.06 -4.31
N GLY A 110 -8.14 -3.72 -4.56
CA GLY A 110 -8.61 -2.35 -4.44
C GLY A 110 -10.12 -2.29 -4.27
N THR A 111 -10.61 -1.10 -4.00
CA THR A 111 -12.03 -0.85 -3.89
C THR A 111 -12.50 -0.15 -5.16
N SER A 112 -13.46 -0.76 -5.85
CA SER A 112 -14.02 -0.16 -7.06
C SER A 112 -14.93 1.02 -6.69
N LYS A 113 -15.12 1.92 -7.65
CA LYS A 113 -16.02 3.05 -7.44
C LYS A 113 -17.46 2.58 -7.22
N GLY A 114 -18.21 3.32 -6.41
CA GLY A 114 -19.61 3.03 -6.15
C GLY A 114 -20.48 3.14 -7.39
N LYS A 115 -21.55 2.39 -7.41
CA LYS A 115 -22.54 2.38 -8.49
C LYS A 115 -23.88 3.00 -8.07
N GLY A 116 -23.96 3.57 -6.88
CA GLY A 116 -25.18 4.11 -6.32
C GLY A 116 -26.13 3.00 -5.85
N PHE A 117 -27.37 3.37 -5.63
CA PHE A 117 -28.41 2.38 -5.35
C PHE A 117 -28.83 1.65 -6.62
N GLN A 118 -28.72 0.33 -6.59
CA GLN A 118 -29.11 -0.50 -7.73
C GLN A 118 -30.17 -1.49 -7.31
N GLY A 119 -31.16 -1.71 -8.22
CA GLY A 119 -32.15 -2.76 -8.03
C GLY A 119 -31.53 -4.16 -8.06
N VAL A 120 -32.29 -5.12 -7.55
CA VAL A 120 -31.84 -6.52 -7.43
C VAL A 120 -31.33 -7.08 -8.75
N ILE A 121 -31.97 -6.73 -9.85
CA ILE A 121 -31.61 -7.23 -11.19
C ILE A 121 -30.22 -6.78 -11.62
N LYS A 122 -29.78 -5.58 -11.20
CA LYS A 122 -28.45 -5.06 -11.54
C LYS A 122 -27.34 -5.53 -10.62
N ARG A 123 -27.68 -6.14 -9.52
CA ARG A 123 -26.71 -6.69 -8.57
C ARG A 123 -26.39 -8.12 -8.98
#